data_922ec81bc36d641f8deb5f0b5fe3b3ee
#
_entry.id   922ec81bc36d641f8deb5f0b5fe3b3ee
#
_cell.length_a   1.000
_cell.length_b   1.000
_cell.length_c   1.000
_cell.angle_alpha   90.00
_cell.angle_beta   90.00
_cell.angle_gamma   90.00
#
_symmetry.space_group_name_H-M   'P 1'
#
loop_
_entity.id
_entity.type
_entity.pdbx_description
1 polymer ?
#
loop_
_entity_poly.entity_id
_entity_poly.type
_entity_poly.pdbx_seq_one_letter_code
_entity_poly.pdbx_strand_id
1 'polypeptide(L)'
;MTGEPDSGTIQEWLRRCCGHAGLRLLSASPAGGYSGTRTWECEVTGAGSPGHLVLKLYRPGFDDYSGLGPIGTACKHALALAELSGHGIPTPRCLGFASTGDEAAIAMARVVGSEWSGGTRAEAAGVLATLHGMRTGDLSPELAELVSRSTPNRGRVGETAGEPPLAEETLQHGDYFSANIAATGKGICVLDWDLLALGDPMWDLGFLLEADRGVDVEEASGAIRAYRAVRAFDKGRLRWQRACWRAYWRGRRLSDAV
;
A
#
# COMPACT_ATOMS: atom_id res chain seq x y z
N MET A 1 -27.34 1.12 -6.29
CA MET A 1 -27.59 1.41 -4.86
C MET A 1 -26.44 0.79 -4.06
N THR A 2 -25.43 1.57 -3.72
CA THR A 2 -24.24 1.12 -2.98
C THR A 2 -24.33 1.67 -1.56
N GLY A 3 -25.29 1.14 -0.77
CA GLY A 3 -25.39 1.45 0.65
C GLY A 3 -24.11 1.00 1.37
N GLU A 4 -23.72 1.72 2.44
CA GLU A 4 -22.69 1.23 3.34
C GLU A 4 -23.14 -0.11 3.91
N PRO A 5 -22.23 -1.11 4.03
CA PRO A 5 -22.55 -2.39 4.64
C PRO A 5 -22.96 -2.17 6.10
N ASP A 6 -24.03 -2.85 6.49
CA ASP A 6 -24.48 -2.86 7.87
C ASP A 6 -23.53 -3.70 8.76
N SER A 7 -23.72 -3.60 10.06
CA SER A 7 -22.91 -4.36 11.03
C SER A 7 -23.01 -5.87 10.84
N GLY A 8 -24.12 -6.39 10.32
CA GLY A 8 -24.30 -7.81 10.02
C GLY A 8 -23.41 -8.27 8.87
N THR A 9 -23.33 -7.47 7.82
CA THR A 9 -22.45 -7.70 6.66
C THR A 9 -20.97 -7.67 7.09
N ILE A 10 -20.55 -6.67 7.88
CA ILE A 10 -19.18 -6.58 8.40
C ILE A 10 -18.85 -7.80 9.27
N GLN A 11 -19.75 -8.19 10.18
CA GLN A 11 -19.58 -9.37 11.04
C GLN A 11 -19.41 -10.65 10.23
N GLU A 12 -20.16 -10.82 9.15
CA GLU A 12 -20.07 -12.01 8.29
C GLU A 12 -18.71 -12.06 7.55
N TRP A 13 -18.25 -10.94 7.00
CA TRP A 13 -16.92 -10.86 6.38
C TRP A 13 -15.80 -11.16 7.36
N LEU A 14 -15.87 -10.63 8.59
CA LEU A 14 -14.89 -10.93 9.64
C LEU A 14 -14.83 -12.42 9.97
N ARG A 15 -15.99 -13.09 10.08
CA ARG A 15 -16.02 -14.54 10.34
C ARG A 15 -15.38 -15.33 9.20
N ARG A 16 -15.68 -14.95 7.95
CA ARG A 16 -15.11 -15.61 6.76
C ARG A 16 -13.59 -15.41 6.69
N CYS A 17 -13.10 -14.20 6.88
CA CYS A 17 -11.66 -13.91 6.83
C CYS A 17 -10.90 -14.61 7.95
N CYS A 18 -11.38 -14.50 9.19
CA CYS A 18 -10.63 -14.97 10.35
C CYS A 18 -10.86 -16.46 10.67
N GLY A 19 -11.84 -17.10 10.07
CA GLY A 19 -12.16 -18.52 10.30
C GLY A 19 -12.65 -18.84 11.74
N HIS A 20 -12.97 -17.82 12.55
CA HIS A 20 -13.35 -17.99 13.96
C HIS A 20 -14.84 -17.77 14.17
N ALA A 21 -15.57 -18.87 14.38
CA ALA A 21 -17.02 -18.83 14.65
C ALA A 21 -17.41 -18.02 15.89
N GLY A 22 -16.51 -17.89 16.86
CA GLY A 22 -16.72 -17.13 18.10
C GLY A 22 -16.35 -15.64 18.02
N LEU A 23 -15.85 -15.15 16.88
CA LEU A 23 -15.52 -13.74 16.71
C LEU A 23 -16.81 -12.90 16.67
N ARG A 24 -16.89 -11.90 17.51
CA ARG A 24 -18.03 -10.98 17.59
C ARG A 24 -17.57 -9.54 17.37
N LEU A 25 -18.21 -8.85 16.45
CA LEU A 25 -18.05 -7.42 16.23
C LEU A 25 -18.73 -6.68 17.40
N LEU A 26 -18.00 -5.79 18.05
CA LEU A 26 -18.52 -4.87 19.05
C LEU A 26 -18.86 -3.52 18.42
N SER A 27 -17.94 -2.99 17.60
CA SER A 27 -18.14 -1.74 16.88
C SER A 27 -17.36 -1.76 15.56
N ALA A 28 -17.82 -0.98 14.57
CA ALA A 28 -17.10 -0.71 13.34
C ALA A 28 -17.24 0.77 12.98
N SER A 29 -16.13 1.41 12.62
CA SER A 29 -16.10 2.77 12.12
C SER A 29 -15.40 2.83 10.76
N PRO A 30 -15.92 3.61 9.79
CA PRO A 30 -15.24 3.82 8.53
C PRO A 30 -13.84 4.40 8.76
N ALA A 31 -12.83 3.78 8.14
CA ALA A 31 -11.43 4.20 8.24
C ALA A 31 -10.91 4.80 6.93
N GLY A 32 -11.80 5.05 5.98
CA GLY A 32 -11.48 5.55 4.65
C GLY A 32 -11.80 4.55 3.56
N GLY A 33 -11.41 4.87 2.35
CA GLY A 33 -11.58 4.06 1.15
C GLY A 33 -11.71 4.95 -0.08
N TYR A 34 -11.14 4.51 -1.19
CA TYR A 34 -11.37 5.09 -2.51
C TYR A 34 -12.51 4.35 -3.20
N SER A 35 -13.00 4.88 -4.31
CA SER A 35 -14.13 4.33 -5.06
C SER A 35 -14.07 2.80 -5.17
N GLY A 36 -15.05 2.12 -4.56
CA GLY A 36 -15.23 0.67 -4.57
C GLY A 36 -14.48 -0.14 -3.52
N THR A 37 -13.42 0.40 -2.87
CA THR A 37 -12.91 -0.19 -1.63
C THR A 37 -13.53 0.50 -0.43
N ARG A 38 -13.79 -0.26 0.63
CA ARG A 38 -14.25 0.25 1.91
C ARG A 38 -13.39 -0.36 3.00
N THR A 39 -12.93 0.49 3.91
CA THR A 39 -12.10 0.09 5.03
C THR A 39 -12.79 0.46 6.32
N TRP A 40 -12.82 -0.47 7.27
CA TRP A 40 -13.37 -0.28 8.62
C TRP A 40 -12.33 -0.62 9.67
N GLU A 41 -12.23 0.24 10.68
CA GLU A 41 -11.67 -0.16 11.96
C GLU A 41 -12.73 -0.89 12.76
N CYS A 42 -12.44 -2.10 13.19
CA CYS A 42 -13.36 -2.98 13.90
C CYS A 42 -12.82 -3.28 15.30
N GLU A 43 -13.67 -3.09 16.31
CA GLU A 43 -13.45 -3.62 17.64
C GLU A 43 -14.15 -4.97 17.73
N VAL A 44 -13.43 -5.99 18.16
CA VAL A 44 -13.91 -7.37 18.17
C VAL A 44 -13.57 -8.06 19.48
N THR A 45 -14.40 -9.05 19.85
CA THR A 45 -14.18 -9.92 21.02
C THR A 45 -14.32 -11.38 20.63
N GLY A 46 -13.78 -12.26 21.45
CA GLY A 46 -13.81 -13.72 21.28
C GLY A 46 -12.47 -14.33 21.65
N ALA A 47 -12.43 -15.64 21.80
CA ALA A 47 -11.19 -16.35 22.14
C ALA A 47 -10.14 -16.16 21.03
N GLY A 48 -8.93 -15.69 21.41
CA GLY A 48 -7.85 -15.42 20.46
C GLY A 48 -8.03 -14.16 19.60
N SER A 49 -9.05 -13.34 19.89
CA SER A 49 -9.32 -12.09 19.20
C SER A 49 -8.17 -11.09 19.38
N PRO A 50 -7.77 -10.34 18.33
CA PRO A 50 -6.77 -9.27 18.44
C PRO A 50 -7.30 -8.02 19.16
N GLY A 51 -8.59 -7.96 19.54
CA GLY A 51 -9.25 -6.79 20.13
C GLY A 51 -9.60 -5.73 19.08
N HIS A 52 -8.64 -5.29 18.29
CA HIS A 52 -8.82 -4.33 17.18
C HIS A 52 -8.21 -4.85 15.90
N LEU A 53 -8.93 -4.69 14.81
CA LEU A 53 -8.48 -5.06 13.47
C LEU A 53 -9.00 -4.07 12.41
N VAL A 54 -8.49 -4.20 11.21
CA VAL A 54 -8.97 -3.49 10.03
C VAL A 54 -9.55 -4.52 9.06
N LEU A 55 -10.76 -4.24 8.57
CA LEU A 55 -11.39 -4.98 7.47
C LEU A 55 -11.39 -4.10 6.23
N LYS A 56 -10.82 -4.59 5.13
CA LYS A 56 -10.88 -3.93 3.82
C LYS A 56 -11.68 -4.80 2.86
N LEU A 57 -12.73 -4.23 2.28
CA LEU A 57 -13.65 -4.90 1.36
C LEU A 57 -13.46 -4.36 -0.06
N TYR A 58 -13.40 -5.25 -1.02
CA TYR A 58 -13.26 -5.00 -2.45
C TYR A 58 -14.54 -5.44 -3.17
N ARG A 59 -15.14 -4.53 -3.95
CA ARG A 59 -16.41 -4.75 -4.65
C ARG A 59 -16.28 -4.44 -6.13
N PRO A 60 -17.17 -4.99 -6.97
CA PRO A 60 -17.25 -4.58 -8.36
C PRO A 60 -17.40 -3.06 -8.51
N GLY A 61 -16.72 -2.50 -9.50
CA GLY A 61 -16.73 -1.05 -9.73
C GLY A 61 -15.76 -0.26 -8.87
N PHE A 62 -14.86 -0.93 -8.08
CA PHE A 62 -13.72 -0.24 -7.52
C PHE A 62 -12.73 0.16 -8.64
N ASP A 63 -12.01 1.27 -8.42
CA ASP A 63 -10.96 1.69 -9.34
C ASP A 63 -9.80 0.70 -9.30
N ASP A 64 -9.87 -0.32 -10.17
CA ASP A 64 -8.86 -1.37 -10.25
C ASP A 64 -7.66 -0.91 -11.08
N TYR A 65 -6.78 -0.18 -10.46
CA TYR A 65 -5.51 0.22 -11.08
C TYR A 65 -4.54 -0.97 -11.29
N SER A 66 -4.79 -2.10 -10.62
CA SER A 66 -3.94 -3.30 -10.77
C SER A 66 -4.34 -4.15 -11.99
N GLY A 67 -5.57 -4.03 -12.47
CA GLY A 67 -6.12 -4.84 -13.55
C GLY A 67 -6.47 -6.29 -13.17
N LEU A 68 -6.48 -6.62 -11.87
CA LEU A 68 -6.72 -7.98 -11.36
C LEU A 68 -8.17 -8.24 -10.94
N GLY A 69 -9.01 -7.20 -10.90
CA GLY A 69 -10.33 -7.25 -10.30
C GLY A 69 -10.31 -7.33 -8.76
N PRO A 70 -11.50 -7.27 -8.12
CA PRO A 70 -11.62 -7.24 -6.67
C PRO A 70 -10.92 -8.42 -5.98
N ILE A 71 -11.17 -9.63 -6.43
CA ILE A 71 -10.64 -10.85 -5.83
C ILE A 71 -9.12 -10.94 -6.02
N GLY A 72 -8.63 -10.69 -7.24
CA GLY A 72 -7.19 -10.76 -7.51
C GLY A 72 -6.40 -9.72 -6.75
N THR A 73 -6.89 -8.48 -6.65
CA THR A 73 -6.26 -7.40 -5.89
C THR A 73 -6.24 -7.72 -4.39
N ALA A 74 -7.38 -8.17 -3.83
CA ALA A 74 -7.46 -8.56 -2.43
C ALA A 74 -6.55 -9.76 -2.10
N CYS A 75 -6.51 -10.77 -2.97
CA CYS A 75 -5.63 -11.94 -2.81
C CYS A 75 -4.15 -11.51 -2.82
N LYS A 76 -3.74 -10.71 -3.80
CA LYS A 76 -2.38 -10.15 -3.86
C LYS A 76 -2.01 -9.38 -2.60
N HIS A 77 -2.89 -8.50 -2.12
CA HIS A 77 -2.68 -7.75 -0.89
C HIS A 77 -2.52 -8.69 0.32
N ALA A 78 -3.39 -9.69 0.49
CA ALA A 78 -3.31 -10.64 1.59
C ALA A 78 -1.99 -11.42 1.58
N LEU A 79 -1.55 -11.90 0.41
CA LEU A 79 -0.28 -12.60 0.24
C LEU A 79 0.91 -11.67 0.53
N ALA A 80 0.88 -10.43 0.04
CA ALA A 80 1.92 -9.44 0.33
C ALA A 80 2.07 -9.20 1.84
N LEU A 81 0.96 -9.03 2.57
CA LEU A 81 0.98 -8.91 4.04
C LEU A 81 1.57 -10.15 4.73
N ALA A 82 1.29 -11.35 4.21
CA ALA A 82 1.77 -12.59 4.80
C ALA A 82 3.27 -12.83 4.56
N GLU A 83 3.78 -12.47 3.38
CA GLU A 83 5.11 -12.86 2.93
C GLU A 83 6.17 -11.77 3.15
N LEU A 84 5.87 -10.50 2.85
CA LEU A 84 6.87 -9.43 2.82
C LEU A 84 7.51 -9.17 4.19
N SER A 85 6.81 -9.44 5.29
CA SER A 85 7.38 -9.33 6.63
C SER A 85 8.56 -10.28 6.86
N GLY A 86 8.55 -11.45 6.24
CA GLY A 86 9.67 -12.42 6.24
C GLY A 86 10.91 -11.92 5.49
N HIS A 87 10.76 -10.94 4.62
CA HIS A 87 11.84 -10.31 3.83
C HIS A 87 12.30 -8.96 4.41
N GLY A 88 11.91 -8.64 5.65
CA GLY A 88 12.32 -7.40 6.31
C GLY A 88 11.50 -6.17 5.90
N ILE A 89 10.35 -6.36 5.23
CA ILE A 89 9.40 -5.29 4.92
C ILE A 89 8.32 -5.28 6.00
N PRO A 90 8.28 -4.29 6.90
CA PRO A 90 7.30 -4.26 7.98
C PRO A 90 5.88 -4.05 7.45
N THR A 91 5.03 -5.04 7.60
CA THR A 91 3.61 -5.02 7.16
C THR A 91 2.68 -5.31 8.32
N PRO A 92 1.40 -4.89 8.28
CA PRO A 92 0.39 -5.39 9.19
C PRO A 92 0.27 -6.91 9.11
N ARG A 93 0.05 -7.57 10.23
CA ARG A 93 -0.21 -9.01 10.20
C ARG A 93 -1.53 -9.30 9.48
N CYS A 94 -1.50 -10.09 8.42
CA CYS A 94 -2.69 -10.64 7.79
C CYS A 94 -3.41 -11.57 8.77
N LEU A 95 -4.69 -11.36 9.01
CA LEU A 95 -5.54 -12.22 9.84
C LEU A 95 -6.36 -13.17 9.01
N GLY A 96 -6.56 -12.85 7.73
CA GLY A 96 -7.20 -13.72 6.77
C GLY A 96 -7.77 -12.98 5.56
N PHE A 97 -8.14 -13.79 4.58
CA PHE A 97 -8.74 -13.40 3.31
C PHE A 97 -9.98 -14.25 3.05
N ALA A 98 -10.98 -13.67 2.45
CA ALA A 98 -12.15 -14.38 1.98
C ALA A 98 -12.71 -13.76 0.70
N SER A 99 -13.34 -14.56 -0.14
CA SER A 99 -14.07 -14.10 -1.33
C SER A 99 -15.42 -14.78 -1.47
N THR A 100 -16.35 -14.10 -2.12
CA THR A 100 -17.68 -14.66 -2.45
C THR A 100 -18.26 -13.93 -3.66
N GLY A 101 -18.71 -14.69 -4.67
CA GLY A 101 -19.13 -14.07 -5.94
C GLY A 101 -18.00 -13.28 -6.57
N ASP A 102 -18.20 -11.98 -6.71
CA ASP A 102 -17.27 -11.01 -7.27
C ASP A 102 -16.70 -10.02 -6.23
N GLU A 103 -16.95 -10.28 -4.96
CA GLU A 103 -16.44 -9.50 -3.83
C GLU A 103 -15.34 -10.24 -3.07
N ALA A 104 -14.46 -9.51 -2.42
CA ALA A 104 -13.43 -10.07 -1.53
C ALA A 104 -13.17 -9.15 -0.34
N ALA A 105 -12.63 -9.72 0.74
CA ALA A 105 -12.23 -8.97 1.92
C ALA A 105 -10.91 -9.48 2.50
N ILE A 106 -10.19 -8.59 3.15
CA ILE A 106 -9.01 -8.88 3.95
C ILE A 106 -9.25 -8.37 5.37
N ALA A 107 -8.97 -9.21 6.35
CA ALA A 107 -8.83 -8.80 7.75
C ALA A 107 -7.34 -8.71 8.10
N MET A 108 -6.93 -7.61 8.73
CA MET A 108 -5.55 -7.40 9.14
C MET A 108 -5.46 -6.76 10.52
N ALA A 109 -4.35 -6.95 11.21
CA ALA A 109 -4.12 -6.32 12.49
C ALA A 109 -4.11 -4.79 12.34
N ARG A 110 -4.79 -4.10 13.25
CA ARG A 110 -4.74 -2.64 13.30
C ARG A 110 -3.33 -2.18 13.68
N VAL A 111 -2.78 -1.24 12.93
CA VAL A 111 -1.52 -0.57 13.23
C VAL A 111 -1.83 0.78 13.85
N VAL A 112 -1.30 1.02 15.04
CA VAL A 112 -1.41 2.33 15.69
C VAL A 112 -0.16 3.13 15.32
N GLY A 113 -0.35 4.16 14.52
CA GLY A 113 0.70 5.08 14.10
C GLY A 113 0.96 6.18 15.14
N SER A 114 2.14 6.76 15.08
CA SER A 114 2.54 8.00 15.73
C SER A 114 2.80 9.07 14.67
N GLU A 115 3.06 10.29 15.10
CA GLU A 115 3.41 11.37 14.17
C GLU A 115 4.72 11.06 13.41
N TRP A 116 4.75 11.52 12.16
CA TRP A 116 5.94 11.44 11.32
C TRP A 116 7.04 12.39 11.83
N SER A 117 8.28 11.92 11.72
CA SER A 117 9.48 12.70 11.95
C SER A 117 10.42 12.60 10.74
N GLY A 118 11.42 13.47 10.65
CA GLY A 118 12.42 13.37 9.56
C GLY A 118 13.14 12.03 9.52
N GLY A 119 13.30 11.36 10.69
CA GLY A 119 13.84 10.00 10.79
C GLY A 119 12.93 8.94 10.15
N THR A 120 11.62 9.12 10.24
CA THR A 120 10.63 8.20 9.67
C THR A 120 10.76 8.08 8.15
N ARG A 121 10.96 9.21 7.44
CA ARG A 121 11.12 9.21 5.98
C ARG A 121 12.42 8.51 5.55
N ALA A 122 13.50 8.71 6.29
CA ALA A 122 14.75 8.01 6.01
C ALA A 122 14.62 6.49 6.22
N GLU A 123 13.95 6.06 7.29
CA GLU A 123 13.64 4.66 7.53
C GLU A 123 12.76 4.08 6.43
N ALA A 124 11.71 4.79 6.03
CA ALA A 124 10.84 4.40 4.93
C ALA A 124 11.61 4.22 3.62
N ALA A 125 12.53 5.12 3.31
CA ALA A 125 13.39 4.99 2.12
C ALA A 125 14.33 3.77 2.19
N GLY A 126 14.82 3.40 3.37
CA GLY A 126 15.60 2.18 3.59
C GLY A 126 14.77 0.91 3.35
N VAL A 127 13.56 0.84 3.90
CA VAL A 127 12.61 -0.26 3.67
C VAL A 127 12.23 -0.37 2.19
N LEU A 128 11.98 0.77 1.54
CA LEU A 128 11.69 0.81 0.11
C LEU A 128 12.85 0.25 -0.73
N ALA A 129 14.09 0.59 -0.38
CA ALA A 129 15.27 0.06 -1.06
C ALA A 129 15.40 -1.47 -0.89
N THR A 130 14.99 -2.01 0.26
CA THR A 130 14.92 -3.47 0.49
C THR A 130 13.86 -4.10 -0.41
N LEU A 131 12.66 -3.54 -0.50
CA LEU A 131 11.60 -3.99 -1.42
C LEU A 131 12.10 -4.02 -2.87
N HIS A 132 12.71 -2.92 -3.33
CA HIS A 132 13.25 -2.84 -4.69
C HIS A 132 14.45 -3.76 -4.95
N GLY A 133 15.07 -4.29 -3.90
CA GLY A 133 16.14 -5.29 -3.98
C GLY A 133 15.63 -6.72 -4.14
N MET A 134 14.35 -6.97 -3.83
CA MET A 134 13.74 -8.29 -3.96
C MET A 134 13.49 -8.65 -5.44
N ARG A 135 13.50 -9.93 -5.73
CA ARG A 135 13.15 -10.51 -7.04
C ARG A 135 11.80 -11.20 -6.92
N THR A 136 11.10 -11.37 -8.03
CA THR A 136 9.87 -12.18 -8.07
C THR A 136 10.10 -13.62 -7.60
N GLY A 137 11.30 -14.17 -7.81
CA GLY A 137 11.67 -15.49 -7.31
C GLY A 137 11.83 -15.62 -5.79
N ASP A 138 11.84 -14.50 -5.07
CA ASP A 138 11.84 -14.48 -3.60
C ASP A 138 10.42 -14.59 -3.02
N LEU A 139 9.38 -14.47 -3.87
CA LEU A 139 7.98 -14.55 -3.52
C LEU A 139 7.44 -15.98 -3.76
N SER A 140 6.31 -16.31 -3.12
CA SER A 140 5.57 -17.51 -3.50
C SER A 140 5.15 -17.47 -4.97
N PRO A 141 4.97 -18.63 -5.64
CA PRO A 141 4.52 -18.68 -7.02
C PRO A 141 3.20 -17.90 -7.23
N GLU A 142 2.28 -17.98 -6.29
CA GLU A 142 0.98 -17.32 -6.34
C GLU A 142 1.11 -15.79 -6.29
N LEU A 143 1.92 -15.26 -5.37
CA LEU A 143 2.15 -13.81 -5.28
C LEU A 143 2.94 -13.32 -6.49
N ALA A 144 3.96 -14.05 -6.93
CA ALA A 144 4.78 -13.70 -8.10
C ALA A 144 3.92 -13.63 -9.38
N GLU A 145 2.97 -14.56 -9.58
CA GLU A 145 2.04 -14.53 -10.70
C GLU A 145 1.15 -13.28 -10.66
N LEU A 146 0.53 -12.99 -9.50
CA LEU A 146 -0.35 -11.83 -9.34
C LEU A 146 0.41 -10.51 -9.56
N VAL A 147 1.63 -10.39 -9.03
CA VAL A 147 2.51 -9.24 -9.23
C VAL A 147 2.86 -9.05 -10.71
N SER A 148 3.23 -10.13 -11.40
CA SER A 148 3.60 -10.09 -12.83
C SER A 148 2.42 -9.71 -13.74
N ARG A 149 1.20 -10.02 -13.35
CA ARG A 149 -0.04 -9.67 -14.06
C ARG A 149 -0.55 -8.28 -13.71
N SER A 150 -0.06 -7.69 -12.62
CA SER A 150 -0.49 -6.38 -12.18
C SER A 150 0.04 -5.29 -13.10
N THR A 151 -0.82 -4.35 -13.45
CA THR A 151 -0.41 -3.13 -14.17
C THR A 151 0.30 -2.20 -13.17
N PRO A 152 1.55 -1.77 -13.45
CA PRO A 152 2.22 -0.79 -12.61
C PRO A 152 1.48 0.55 -12.66
N ASN A 153 1.41 1.23 -11.53
CA ASN A 153 0.72 2.53 -11.43
C ASN A 153 1.51 3.63 -12.17
N ARG A 154 1.33 3.71 -13.48
CA ARG A 154 1.91 4.78 -14.35
C ARG A 154 0.89 5.85 -14.73
N GLY A 155 -0.41 5.62 -14.45
CA GLY A 155 -1.50 6.39 -15.04
C GLY A 155 -1.67 7.82 -14.51
N ARG A 156 -1.07 8.16 -13.37
CA ARG A 156 -1.26 9.48 -12.75
C ARG A 156 -0.35 10.57 -13.30
N VAL A 157 0.76 10.20 -13.93
CA VAL A 157 1.78 11.16 -14.38
C VAL A 157 1.83 11.30 -15.91
N GLY A 158 1.19 10.40 -16.64
CA GLY A 158 1.16 10.40 -18.11
C GLY A 158 2.52 10.07 -18.73
N GLU A 159 2.51 9.69 -20.00
CA GLU A 159 3.74 9.62 -20.78
C GLU A 159 4.21 11.05 -21.07
N THR A 160 5.32 11.45 -20.47
CA THR A 160 5.91 12.77 -20.71
C THR A 160 7.10 12.65 -21.67
N ALA A 161 7.20 13.59 -22.60
CA ALA A 161 8.34 13.66 -23.50
C ALA A 161 9.65 13.77 -22.69
N GLY A 162 10.66 12.98 -23.06
CA GLY A 162 11.98 12.99 -22.41
C GLY A 162 12.10 12.03 -21.22
N GLU A 163 11.20 11.03 -21.11
CA GLU A 163 11.35 9.95 -20.11
C GLU A 163 12.68 9.20 -20.36
N PRO A 164 13.57 9.14 -19.33
CA PRO A 164 14.78 8.33 -19.44
C PRO A 164 14.42 6.85 -19.54
N PRO A 165 15.22 6.03 -20.25
CA PRO A 165 14.97 4.60 -20.34
C PRO A 165 14.97 3.96 -18.94
N LEU A 166 14.07 3.00 -18.73
CA LEU A 166 14.03 2.19 -17.53
C LEU A 166 15.13 1.13 -17.63
N ALA A 167 16.07 1.17 -16.70
CA ALA A 167 17.19 0.22 -16.69
C ALA A 167 16.77 -1.16 -16.15
N GLU A 168 15.86 -1.19 -15.17
CA GLU A 168 15.43 -2.40 -14.48
C GLU A 168 14.03 -2.20 -13.91
N GLU A 169 13.15 -3.17 -14.07
CA GLU A 169 11.91 -3.27 -13.32
C GLU A 169 12.14 -4.00 -12.01
N THR A 170 11.52 -3.50 -10.94
CA THR A 170 11.61 -4.08 -9.60
C THR A 170 10.23 -4.22 -9.00
N LEU A 171 10.11 -4.91 -7.87
CA LEU A 171 8.91 -4.82 -7.05
C LEU A 171 8.71 -3.37 -6.63
N GLN A 172 7.55 -2.80 -6.94
CA GLN A 172 7.16 -1.45 -6.49
C GLN A 172 5.88 -1.53 -5.68
N HIS A 173 5.77 -0.70 -4.66
CA HIS A 173 4.54 -0.54 -3.87
C HIS A 173 3.44 0.15 -4.69
N GLY A 174 3.80 1.12 -5.51
CA GLY A 174 2.91 1.85 -6.42
C GLY A 174 2.20 3.06 -5.79
N ASP A 175 2.13 3.15 -4.46
CA ASP A 175 1.50 4.26 -3.71
C ASP A 175 2.27 4.55 -2.41
N TYR A 176 3.60 4.68 -2.49
CA TYR A 176 4.50 4.75 -1.34
C TYR A 176 4.67 6.17 -0.81
N PHE A 177 3.83 6.59 0.12
CA PHE A 177 3.88 7.93 0.75
C PHE A 177 3.36 7.89 2.20
N SER A 178 3.38 9.03 2.90
CA SER A 178 3.10 9.10 4.35
C SER A 178 1.77 8.49 4.78
N ALA A 179 0.71 8.61 3.97
CA ALA A 179 -0.59 8.05 4.33
C ALA A 179 -0.60 6.51 4.34
N ASN A 180 0.31 5.87 3.60
CA ASN A 180 0.46 4.42 3.51
C ASN A 180 1.65 3.89 4.33
N ILE A 181 2.22 4.72 5.21
CA ILE A 181 3.34 4.35 6.08
C ILE A 181 3.04 4.83 7.50
N ALA A 182 2.78 3.91 8.40
CA ALA A 182 2.57 4.23 9.81
C ALA A 182 3.92 4.25 10.54
N ALA A 183 4.27 5.38 11.16
CA ALA A 183 5.33 5.42 12.15
C ALA A 183 4.83 4.73 13.43
N THR A 184 5.61 3.85 14.03
CA THR A 184 5.25 3.10 15.23
C THR A 184 6.34 3.19 16.29
N GLY A 185 6.07 2.79 17.51
CA GLY A 185 7.10 2.73 18.55
C GLY A 185 8.24 1.71 18.29
N LYS A 186 8.15 0.93 17.20
CA LYS A 186 9.14 -0.09 16.80
C LYS A 186 9.74 0.17 15.41
N GLY A 187 9.55 1.35 14.85
CA GLY A 187 9.91 1.69 13.49
C GLY A 187 8.69 1.99 12.63
N ILE A 188 8.74 1.71 11.34
CA ILE A 188 7.62 1.93 10.42
C ILE A 188 6.83 0.65 10.16
N CYS A 189 5.62 0.82 9.62
CA CYS A 189 4.81 -0.26 9.06
C CYS A 189 4.22 0.22 7.73
N VAL A 190 4.42 -0.53 6.65
CA VAL A 190 3.95 -0.21 5.30
C VAL A 190 2.57 -0.81 5.08
N LEU A 191 1.63 0.03 4.70
CA LEU A 191 0.20 -0.27 4.53
C LEU A 191 -0.15 -0.31 3.05
N ASP A 192 -1.31 -0.84 2.72
CA ASP A 192 -1.98 -0.74 1.42
C ASP A 192 -1.18 -1.24 0.20
N TRP A 193 -1.09 -2.54 0.08
CA TRP A 193 -0.34 -3.25 -0.98
C TRP A 193 -1.14 -3.51 -2.26
N ASP A 194 -2.26 -2.83 -2.47
CA ASP A 194 -3.14 -3.03 -3.63
C ASP A 194 -2.43 -2.83 -4.97
N LEU A 195 -1.45 -1.91 -5.01
CA LEU A 195 -0.74 -1.53 -6.21
C LEU A 195 0.62 -2.22 -6.38
N LEU A 196 0.93 -3.21 -5.53
CA LEU A 196 2.16 -4.00 -5.68
C LEU A 196 2.25 -4.59 -7.10
N ALA A 197 3.34 -4.28 -7.81
CA ALA A 197 3.57 -4.68 -9.19
C ALA A 197 5.06 -4.68 -9.52
N LEU A 198 5.42 -5.10 -10.74
CA LEU A 198 6.73 -4.81 -11.30
C LEU A 198 6.71 -3.43 -11.96
N GLY A 199 7.73 -2.61 -11.72
CA GLY A 199 7.79 -1.28 -12.31
C GLY A 199 9.06 -0.52 -11.97
N ASP A 200 8.99 0.80 -12.18
CA ASP A 200 10.12 1.72 -11.98
C ASP A 200 10.36 1.99 -10.49
N PRO A 201 11.50 1.57 -9.92
CA PRO A 201 11.81 1.83 -8.51
C PRO A 201 11.86 3.33 -8.16
N MET A 202 12.14 4.19 -9.13
CA MET A 202 12.20 5.63 -8.88
C MET A 202 10.81 6.28 -8.81
N TRP A 203 9.75 5.57 -9.23
CA TRP A 203 8.38 5.98 -9.03
C TRP A 203 8.06 6.14 -7.55
N ASP A 204 8.25 5.08 -6.76
CA ASP A 204 7.95 5.07 -5.33
C ASP A 204 8.86 6.03 -4.55
N LEU A 205 10.16 6.03 -4.86
CA LEU A 205 11.09 6.95 -4.20
C LEU A 205 10.76 8.41 -4.53
N GLY A 206 10.42 8.70 -5.78
CA GLY A 206 9.95 10.02 -6.20
C GLY A 206 8.67 10.43 -5.49
N PHE A 207 7.74 9.50 -5.32
CA PHE A 207 6.49 9.73 -4.62
C PHE A 207 6.71 10.00 -3.14
N LEU A 208 7.50 9.19 -2.44
CA LEU A 208 7.89 9.41 -1.05
C LEU A 208 8.49 10.80 -0.80
N LEU A 209 9.20 11.34 -1.78
CA LEU A 209 9.89 12.63 -1.67
C LEU A 209 9.02 13.84 -2.05
N GLU A 210 7.92 13.65 -2.78
CA GLU A 210 7.15 14.77 -3.37
C GLU A 210 5.65 14.77 -2.99
N ALA A 211 5.11 13.66 -2.46
CA ALA A 211 3.68 13.56 -2.16
C ALA A 211 3.25 14.43 -0.98
N ASP A 212 4.08 14.53 0.04
CA ASP A 212 3.77 15.28 1.24
C ASP A 212 4.12 16.75 1.10
N ARG A 213 3.26 17.61 1.65
CA ARG A 213 3.56 19.04 1.73
C ARG A 213 4.64 19.28 2.79
N GLY A 214 5.68 20.04 2.44
CA GLY A 214 6.67 20.50 3.41
C GLY A 214 7.86 19.58 3.62
N VAL A 215 8.09 18.60 2.73
CA VAL A 215 9.36 17.86 2.72
C VAL A 215 10.48 18.85 2.44
N ASP A 216 11.32 19.08 3.43
CA ASP A 216 12.47 19.97 3.27
C ASP A 216 13.66 19.27 2.58
N VAL A 217 14.69 20.06 2.25
CA VAL A 217 15.86 19.57 1.53
C VAL A 217 16.67 18.58 2.37
N GLU A 218 16.72 18.77 3.68
CA GLU A 218 17.47 17.91 4.60
C GLU A 218 16.82 16.56 4.76
N GLU A 219 15.50 16.56 4.95
CA GLU A 219 14.67 15.35 5.04
C GLU A 219 14.73 14.53 3.75
N ALA A 220 14.56 15.18 2.58
CA ALA A 220 14.71 14.54 1.28
C ALA A 220 16.11 13.96 1.07
N SER A 221 17.15 14.69 1.49
CA SER A 221 18.54 14.24 1.39
C SER A 221 18.81 13.07 2.33
N GLY A 222 18.20 13.06 3.53
CA GLY A 222 18.25 11.95 4.48
C GLY A 222 17.67 10.68 3.88
N ALA A 223 16.47 10.76 3.30
CA ALA A 223 15.81 9.65 2.64
C ALA A 223 16.64 9.10 1.46
N ILE A 224 17.17 9.96 0.61
CA ILE A 224 18.03 9.55 -0.52
C ILE A 224 19.31 8.87 -0.01
N ARG A 225 19.93 9.34 1.07
CA ARG A 225 21.11 8.69 1.67
C ARG A 225 20.74 7.31 2.22
N ALA A 226 19.62 7.19 2.93
CA ALA A 226 19.15 5.91 3.48
C ALA A 226 18.86 4.88 2.37
N TYR A 227 18.15 5.27 1.32
CA TYR A 227 17.92 4.43 0.15
C TYR A 227 19.24 3.94 -0.46
N ARG A 228 20.17 4.90 -0.70
CA ARG A 228 21.47 4.62 -1.34
C ARG A 228 22.37 3.71 -0.50
N ALA A 229 22.22 3.71 0.81
CA ALA A 229 22.97 2.83 1.69
C ALA A 229 22.62 1.35 1.48
N VAL A 230 21.40 1.04 1.01
CA VAL A 230 20.90 -0.31 0.76
C VAL A 230 21.02 -0.67 -0.73
N ARG A 231 20.64 0.27 -1.64
CA ARG A 231 20.57 0.02 -3.08
C ARG A 231 21.06 1.22 -3.90
N ALA A 232 21.84 0.94 -4.94
CA ALA A 232 22.16 1.93 -5.96
C ALA A 232 20.90 2.33 -6.74
N PHE A 233 20.86 3.56 -7.28
CA PHE A 233 19.74 4.06 -8.07
C PHE A 233 20.19 4.99 -9.20
N ASP A 234 19.34 5.12 -10.22
CA ASP A 234 19.53 6.06 -11.31
C ASP A 234 19.12 7.48 -10.88
N LYS A 235 20.12 8.36 -10.76
CA LYS A 235 19.90 9.77 -10.36
C LYS A 235 19.16 10.58 -11.43
N GLY A 236 19.32 10.25 -12.70
CA GLY A 236 18.63 10.90 -13.82
C GLY A 236 17.15 10.57 -13.78
N ARG A 237 16.85 9.27 -13.63
CA ARG A 237 15.49 8.77 -13.51
C ARG A 237 14.78 9.32 -12.25
N LEU A 238 15.44 9.33 -11.09
CA LEU A 238 14.86 9.92 -9.88
C LEU A 238 14.53 11.41 -10.07
N ARG A 239 15.44 12.19 -10.68
CA ARG A 239 15.18 13.62 -10.95
C ARG A 239 13.97 13.81 -11.85
N TRP A 240 13.83 12.98 -12.88
CA TRP A 240 12.70 13.01 -13.79
C TRP A 240 11.39 12.65 -13.06
N GLN A 241 11.35 11.55 -12.30
CA GLN A 241 10.18 11.14 -11.53
C GLN A 241 9.74 12.23 -10.53
N ARG A 242 10.69 12.82 -9.80
CA ARG A 242 10.38 13.93 -8.88
C ARG A 242 9.81 15.15 -9.62
N ALA A 243 10.29 15.45 -10.81
CA ALA A 243 9.74 16.54 -11.63
C ALA A 243 8.30 16.25 -12.07
N CYS A 244 8.02 15.00 -12.47
CA CYS A 244 6.69 14.53 -12.83
C CYS A 244 5.71 14.62 -11.65
N TRP A 245 6.10 14.13 -10.47
CA TRP A 245 5.27 14.24 -9.26
C TRP A 245 5.00 15.68 -8.85
N ARG A 246 6.00 16.56 -8.91
CA ARG A 246 5.81 18.00 -8.66
C ARG A 246 4.84 18.66 -9.65
N ALA A 247 4.91 18.29 -10.91
CA ALA A 247 3.99 18.79 -11.94
C ALA A 247 2.56 18.32 -11.68
N TYR A 248 2.38 17.03 -11.38
CA TYR A 248 1.10 16.43 -11.04
C TYR A 248 0.43 17.14 -9.86
N TRP A 249 1.16 17.35 -8.76
CA TRP A 249 0.61 18.02 -7.58
C TRP A 249 0.32 19.50 -7.79
N ARG A 250 1.09 20.19 -8.66
CA ARG A 250 0.81 21.58 -9.05
C ARG A 250 -0.47 21.67 -9.88
N GLY A 251 -0.69 20.76 -10.83
CA GLY A 251 -1.90 20.70 -11.63
C GLY A 251 -3.15 20.44 -10.78
N ARG A 252 -3.09 19.50 -9.82
CA ARG A 252 -4.18 19.25 -8.89
C ARG A 252 -4.52 20.45 -7.99
N ARG A 253 -3.51 21.20 -7.53
CA ARG A 253 -3.74 22.41 -6.71
C ARG A 253 -4.49 23.50 -7.44
N LEU A 254 -4.41 23.56 -8.77
CA LEU A 254 -5.16 24.51 -9.58
C LEU A 254 -6.61 24.05 -9.80
N SER A 255 -6.85 22.74 -9.88
CA SER A 255 -8.20 22.17 -10.04
C SER A 255 -9.00 22.09 -8.73
N ASP A 256 -8.33 21.96 -7.58
CA ASP A 256 -8.97 21.89 -6.25
C ASP A 256 -9.25 23.29 -5.67
N ALA A 257 -8.88 24.35 -6.38
CA ALA A 257 -9.09 25.75 -6.00
C ALA A 257 -10.21 26.45 -6.81
N VAL A 258 -10.90 25.72 -7.68
CA VAL A 258 -12.07 26.15 -8.46
C VAL A 258 -13.30 25.37 -8.01
#